data_706e0321377144e1b467d67401413c1d
#
_entry.id   706e0321377144e1b467d67401413c1d
#
_cell.length_a   1.000
_cell.length_b   1.000
_cell.length_c   1.000
_cell.angle_alpha   90.00
_cell.angle_beta   90.00
_cell.angle_gamma   90.00
#
_symmetry.space_group_name_H-M   'P 1'
#
loop_
_entity.id
_entity.type
_entity.pdbx_description
1 polymer ?
#
loop_
_entity_poly.entity_id
_entity_poly.type
_entity_poly.pdbx_seq_one_letter_code
_entity_poly.pdbx_strand_id
1 'polypeptide(L)'
;KRYSNQHSKEEFITSMRRIVYQISTSHHILMAPHVYDDIALSQEIIRGIPNCSIWNFGNIAFDNIDLAISYYKYASFVLSMRGHGQIIPLSFNVPVIALCNHPKHEPLMTNIGLSKYAVSIKETGFVEKTLDLVDEICNNYDNLVSYLKKNNEEFSKESKEAFDQIKKALNS
;
A
#
# COMPACT_ATOMS: atom_id res chain seq x y z
N LYS A 1 -9.26 -4.32 15.87
CA LYS A 1 -10.27 -4.82 14.91
C LYS A 1 -9.94 -4.25 13.55
N ARG A 2 -9.93 -5.09 12.48
CA ARG A 2 -9.55 -4.70 11.10
C ARG A 2 -10.67 -3.96 10.37
N TYR A 3 -11.90 -4.13 10.83
CA TYR A 3 -13.10 -3.52 10.25
C TYR A 3 -13.47 -2.28 11.07
N SER A 4 -14.04 -1.29 10.41
CA SER A 4 -14.62 -0.16 11.14
C SER A 4 -15.85 -0.62 11.92
N ASN A 5 -16.19 0.09 12.98
CA ASN A 5 -17.47 -0.15 13.67
C ASN A 5 -18.70 0.18 12.79
N GLN A 6 -18.46 0.73 11.58
CA GLN A 6 -19.50 1.16 10.64
C GLN A 6 -19.79 0.14 9.53
N HIS A 7 -18.88 -0.83 9.28
CA HIS A 7 -19.07 -1.88 8.27
C HIS A 7 -18.95 -3.25 8.91
N SER A 8 -19.86 -4.15 8.57
CA SER A 8 -19.72 -5.57 8.90
C SER A 8 -18.52 -6.16 8.12
N LYS A 9 -18.06 -7.34 8.54
CA LYS A 9 -17.02 -8.07 7.80
C LYS A 9 -17.47 -8.35 6.37
N GLU A 10 -18.73 -8.72 6.20
CA GLU A 10 -19.33 -9.08 4.91
C GLU A 10 -19.41 -7.88 3.97
N GLU A 11 -19.81 -6.72 4.46
CA GLU A 11 -19.84 -5.46 3.67
C GLU A 11 -18.44 -5.06 3.23
N PHE A 12 -17.46 -5.15 4.12
CA PHE A 12 -16.08 -4.88 3.79
C PHE A 12 -15.56 -5.82 2.70
N ILE A 13 -15.78 -7.14 2.84
CA ILE A 13 -15.36 -8.12 1.84
C ILE A 13 -16.04 -7.84 0.50
N THR A 14 -17.32 -7.54 0.49
CA THR A 14 -18.07 -7.21 -0.72
C THR A 14 -17.48 -5.99 -1.41
N SER A 15 -17.16 -4.95 -0.67
CA SER A 15 -16.53 -3.73 -1.18
C SER A 15 -15.14 -4.01 -1.76
N MET A 16 -14.31 -4.77 -1.03
CA MET A 16 -12.98 -5.14 -1.52
C MET A 16 -13.04 -6.03 -2.76
N ARG A 17 -13.98 -6.97 -2.82
CA ARG A 17 -14.21 -7.81 -4.01
C ARG A 17 -14.57 -6.95 -5.23
N ARG A 18 -15.40 -5.93 -5.05
CA ARG A 18 -15.76 -5.00 -6.14
C ARG A 18 -14.54 -4.24 -6.66
N ILE A 19 -13.70 -3.70 -5.76
CA ILE A 19 -12.44 -3.04 -6.14
C ILE A 19 -11.54 -4.01 -6.89
N VAL A 20 -11.27 -5.18 -6.31
CA VAL A 20 -10.37 -6.19 -6.89
C VAL A 20 -10.89 -6.69 -8.24
N TYR A 21 -12.19 -6.96 -8.36
CA TYR A 21 -12.79 -7.38 -9.63
C TYR A 21 -12.60 -6.32 -10.72
N GLN A 22 -12.89 -5.06 -10.43
CA GLN A 22 -12.76 -3.98 -11.41
C GLN A 22 -11.31 -3.81 -11.88
N ILE A 23 -10.34 -3.83 -10.96
CA ILE A 23 -8.92 -3.69 -11.30
C ILE A 23 -8.43 -4.94 -12.07
N SER A 24 -8.92 -6.14 -11.74
CA SER A 24 -8.52 -7.39 -12.38
C SER A 24 -8.88 -7.49 -13.87
N THR A 25 -9.76 -6.61 -14.35
CA THR A 25 -10.11 -6.53 -15.79
C THR A 25 -8.96 -6.04 -16.66
N SER A 26 -8.03 -5.28 -16.09
CA SER A 26 -6.91 -4.66 -16.81
C SER A 26 -5.53 -4.97 -16.18
N HIS A 27 -5.49 -5.45 -14.94
CA HIS A 27 -4.26 -5.74 -14.21
C HIS A 27 -4.27 -7.13 -13.58
N HIS A 28 -3.11 -7.74 -13.45
CA HIS A 28 -2.96 -8.92 -12.58
C HIS A 28 -2.87 -8.47 -11.13
N ILE A 29 -3.74 -9.02 -10.27
CA ILE A 29 -3.78 -8.71 -8.84
C ILE A 29 -2.95 -9.70 -8.05
N LEU A 30 -1.98 -9.19 -7.31
CA LEU A 30 -1.18 -9.96 -6.39
C LEU A 30 -1.55 -9.58 -4.95
N MET A 31 -2.32 -10.43 -4.27
CA MET A 31 -2.63 -10.24 -2.85
C MET A 31 -1.42 -10.62 -2.00
N ALA A 32 -0.93 -9.69 -1.19
CA ALA A 32 0.24 -9.85 -0.34
C ALA A 32 -0.11 -9.84 1.16
N PRO A 33 -0.61 -10.96 1.74
CA PRO A 33 -0.87 -11.06 3.17
C PRO A 33 0.43 -10.96 3.97
N HIS A 34 0.52 -9.97 4.87
CA HIS A 34 1.69 -9.71 5.69
C HIS A 34 1.73 -10.55 6.97
N VAL A 35 0.60 -11.02 7.41
CA VAL A 35 0.46 -11.89 8.58
C VAL A 35 -0.48 -13.05 8.28
N TYR A 36 -0.33 -14.14 9.04
CA TYR A 36 -1.09 -15.37 8.82
C TYR A 36 -2.60 -15.15 8.75
N ASP A 37 -3.13 -14.34 9.64
CA ASP A 37 -4.58 -14.03 9.67
C ASP A 37 -5.10 -13.28 8.42
N ASP A 38 -4.22 -12.69 7.60
CA ASP A 38 -4.62 -12.02 6.35
C ASP A 38 -4.82 -13.00 5.20
N ILE A 39 -4.29 -14.22 5.30
CA ILE A 39 -4.34 -15.22 4.22
C ILE A 39 -5.79 -15.61 3.92
N ALA A 40 -6.54 -16.01 4.95
CA ALA A 40 -7.94 -16.42 4.80
C ALA A 40 -8.80 -15.28 4.22
N LEU A 41 -8.59 -14.05 4.69
CA LEU A 41 -9.29 -12.87 4.16
C LEU A 41 -8.92 -12.62 2.69
N SER A 42 -7.65 -12.71 2.34
CA SER A 42 -7.17 -12.54 0.95
C SER A 42 -7.79 -13.58 0.02
N GLN A 43 -7.84 -14.85 0.46
CA GLN A 43 -8.49 -15.93 -0.29
C GLN A 43 -9.99 -15.68 -0.48
N GLU A 44 -10.67 -15.19 0.55
CA GLU A 44 -12.09 -14.87 0.50
C GLU A 44 -12.38 -13.72 -0.48
N ILE A 45 -11.54 -12.69 -0.49
CA ILE A 45 -11.68 -11.54 -1.39
C ILE A 45 -11.52 -11.96 -2.85
N ILE A 46 -10.48 -12.73 -3.21
CA ILE A 46 -10.20 -13.05 -4.63
C ILE A 46 -10.94 -14.27 -5.16
N ARG A 47 -11.69 -15.00 -4.33
CA ARG A 47 -12.38 -16.23 -4.71
C ARG A 47 -13.26 -16.03 -5.95
N GLY A 48 -12.93 -16.73 -7.06
CA GLY A 48 -13.66 -16.67 -8.32
C GLY A 48 -13.46 -15.39 -9.14
N ILE A 49 -12.53 -14.50 -8.72
CA ILE A 49 -12.13 -13.34 -9.52
C ILE A 49 -10.94 -13.75 -10.41
N PRO A 50 -11.01 -13.53 -11.73
CA PRO A 50 -9.90 -13.86 -12.63
C PRO A 50 -8.70 -12.95 -12.41
N ASN A 51 -7.53 -13.33 -12.96
CA ASN A 51 -6.29 -12.55 -12.90
C ASN A 51 -5.84 -12.18 -11.48
N CYS A 52 -6.13 -13.04 -10.49
CA CYS A 52 -5.75 -12.86 -9.10
C CYS A 52 -4.88 -14.02 -8.60
N SER A 53 -3.85 -13.71 -7.84
CA SER A 53 -3.03 -14.69 -7.13
C SER A 53 -2.65 -14.21 -5.74
N ILE A 54 -2.10 -15.10 -4.90
CA ILE A 54 -1.63 -14.78 -3.55
C ILE A 54 -0.12 -14.92 -3.52
N TRP A 55 0.52 -13.87 -3.06
CA TRP A 55 1.92 -13.84 -2.65
C TRP A 55 1.99 -13.86 -1.13
N ASN A 56 2.36 -14.99 -0.55
CA ASN A 56 2.43 -15.13 0.91
C ASN A 56 3.64 -14.37 1.48
N PHE A 57 3.53 -13.04 1.46
CA PHE A 57 4.58 -12.13 1.89
C PHE A 57 5.11 -12.47 3.28
N GLY A 58 4.23 -12.73 4.25
CA GLY A 58 4.63 -13.00 5.63
C GLY A 58 5.55 -14.22 5.76
N ASN A 59 5.21 -15.32 5.08
CA ASN A 59 6.04 -16.54 5.12
C ASN A 59 7.36 -16.34 4.39
N ILE A 60 7.32 -15.71 3.21
CA ILE A 60 8.55 -15.48 2.42
C ILE A 60 9.47 -14.50 3.12
N ALA A 61 8.92 -13.45 3.77
CA ALA A 61 9.71 -12.50 4.54
C ALA A 61 10.38 -13.13 5.76
N PHE A 62 9.81 -14.18 6.32
CA PHE A 62 10.42 -14.93 7.41
C PHE A 62 11.69 -15.67 6.93
N ASP A 63 11.64 -16.26 5.74
CA ASP A 63 12.76 -17.02 5.17
C ASP A 63 13.77 -16.12 4.43
N ASN A 64 13.27 -15.13 3.69
CA ASN A 64 14.07 -14.20 2.88
C ASN A 64 13.36 -12.86 2.73
N ILE A 65 13.72 -11.91 3.57
CA ILE A 65 13.11 -10.57 3.58
C ILE A 65 13.41 -9.79 2.28
N ASP A 66 14.61 -9.92 1.74
CA ASP A 66 15.00 -9.21 0.51
C ASP A 66 14.18 -9.67 -0.69
N LEU A 67 13.93 -10.98 -0.78
CA LEU A 67 13.05 -11.54 -1.80
C LEU A 67 11.62 -11.03 -1.64
N ALA A 68 11.08 -11.07 -0.43
CA ALA A 68 9.72 -10.57 -0.16
C ALA A 68 9.57 -9.09 -0.50
N ILE A 69 10.53 -8.25 -0.13
CA ILE A 69 10.52 -6.81 -0.42
C ILE A 69 10.66 -6.54 -1.93
N SER A 70 11.51 -7.31 -2.62
CA SER A 70 11.82 -7.08 -4.04
C SER A 70 10.59 -7.14 -4.96
N TYR A 71 9.56 -7.89 -4.59
CA TYR A 71 8.33 -8.01 -5.39
C TYR A 71 7.57 -6.68 -5.50
N TYR A 72 7.60 -5.85 -4.46
CA TYR A 72 6.97 -4.54 -4.50
C TYR A 72 7.56 -3.64 -5.60
N LYS A 73 8.84 -3.82 -5.94
CA LYS A 73 9.54 -3.06 -6.97
C LYS A 73 8.93 -3.23 -8.37
N TYR A 74 8.24 -4.34 -8.60
CA TYR A 74 7.64 -4.66 -9.90
C TYR A 74 6.15 -4.34 -9.97
N ALA A 75 5.55 -3.84 -8.90
CA ALA A 75 4.15 -3.45 -8.91
C ALA A 75 3.97 -2.11 -9.65
N SER A 76 2.91 -2.01 -10.46
CA SER A 76 2.53 -0.73 -11.07
C SER A 76 2.00 0.24 -10.02
N PHE A 77 1.24 -0.25 -9.06
CA PHE A 77 0.78 0.48 -7.87
C PHE A 77 0.38 -0.51 -6.78
N VAL A 78 0.18 -0.02 -5.57
CA VAL A 78 -0.21 -0.83 -4.41
C VAL A 78 -1.40 -0.23 -3.69
N LEU A 79 -2.42 -1.05 -3.39
CA LEU A 79 -3.47 -0.73 -2.44
C LEU A 79 -3.14 -1.38 -1.12
N SER A 80 -2.97 -0.62 -0.03
CA SER A 80 -2.56 -1.19 1.23
C SER A 80 -3.30 -0.66 2.45
N MET A 81 -3.70 -1.58 3.32
CA MET A 81 -4.25 -1.32 4.65
C MET A 81 -3.20 -1.42 5.77
N ARG A 82 -1.93 -1.71 5.43
CA ARG A 82 -0.84 -1.92 6.40
C ARG A 82 0.29 -0.94 6.18
N GLY A 83 0.88 -0.44 7.28
CA GLY A 83 1.98 0.51 7.22
C GLY A 83 3.17 0.02 6.39
N HIS A 84 3.65 -1.22 6.59
CA HIS A 84 4.73 -1.77 5.77
C HIS A 84 4.34 -1.92 4.30
N GLY A 85 3.09 -2.30 4.00
CA GLY A 85 2.58 -2.34 2.63
C GLY A 85 2.40 -0.96 1.98
N GLN A 86 2.60 0.12 2.72
CA GLN A 86 2.67 1.50 2.21
C GLN A 86 4.14 1.96 2.08
N ILE A 87 4.94 1.80 3.13
CA ILE A 87 6.31 2.30 3.18
C ILE A 87 7.22 1.57 2.19
N ILE A 88 7.12 0.25 2.09
CA ILE A 88 8.00 -0.56 1.23
C ILE A 88 7.84 -0.17 -0.25
N PRO A 89 6.63 -0.18 -0.87
CA PRO A 89 6.50 0.23 -2.26
C PRO A 89 6.88 1.69 -2.49
N LEU A 90 6.54 2.61 -1.58
CA LEU A 90 6.95 4.01 -1.68
C LEU A 90 8.47 4.17 -1.74
N SER A 91 9.24 3.35 -0.99
CA SER A 91 10.72 3.38 -1.05
C SER A 91 11.28 2.95 -2.40
N PHE A 92 10.51 2.22 -3.20
CA PHE A 92 10.83 1.86 -4.59
C PHE A 92 10.20 2.80 -5.62
N ASN A 93 9.67 3.93 -5.23
CA ASN A 93 8.95 4.88 -6.07
C ASN A 93 7.67 4.30 -6.69
N VAL A 94 7.09 3.28 -6.08
CA VAL A 94 5.83 2.68 -6.52
C VAL A 94 4.66 3.43 -5.90
N PRO A 95 3.68 3.91 -6.71
CA PRO A 95 2.49 4.59 -6.22
C PRO A 95 1.69 3.74 -5.24
N VAL A 96 1.16 4.38 -4.20
CA VAL A 96 0.36 3.71 -3.16
C VAL A 96 -0.96 4.42 -2.95
N ILE A 97 -2.05 3.67 -2.89
CA ILE A 97 -3.32 4.09 -2.31
C ILE A 97 -3.41 3.47 -0.92
N ALA A 98 -3.41 4.32 0.10
CA ALA A 98 -3.53 3.89 1.49
C ALA A 98 -5.01 3.75 1.86
N LEU A 99 -5.48 2.51 2.06
CA LEU A 99 -6.82 2.22 2.57
C LEU A 99 -6.79 2.33 4.09
N CYS A 100 -7.21 3.48 4.60
CA CYS A 100 -7.07 3.86 6.00
C CYS A 100 -8.17 3.24 6.87
N ASN A 101 -7.83 2.20 7.62
CA ASN A 101 -8.66 1.63 8.68
C ASN A 101 -8.21 2.07 10.08
N HIS A 102 -7.08 2.75 10.18
CA HIS A 102 -6.49 3.22 11.43
C HIS A 102 -5.93 4.65 11.28
N PRO A 103 -6.05 5.51 12.30
CA PRO A 103 -5.56 6.90 12.24
C PRO A 103 -4.08 7.08 11.87
N LYS A 104 -3.24 6.04 12.04
CA LYS A 104 -1.80 6.09 11.72
C LYS A 104 -1.48 6.11 10.22
N HIS A 105 -2.41 5.75 9.34
CA HIS A 105 -2.13 5.62 7.92
C HIS A 105 -2.20 6.97 7.18
N GLU A 106 -3.08 7.84 7.61
CA GLU A 106 -3.27 9.17 7.03
C GLU A 106 -2.04 10.09 7.18
N PRO A 107 -1.42 10.20 8.38
CA PRO A 107 -0.25 11.05 8.58
C PRO A 107 0.94 10.69 7.69
N LEU A 108 1.17 9.41 7.41
CA LEU A 108 2.24 9.00 6.49
C LEU A 108 2.04 9.63 5.12
N MET A 109 0.85 9.46 4.54
CA MET A 109 0.54 10.00 3.21
C MET A 109 0.56 11.53 3.20
N THR A 110 0.13 12.16 4.27
CA THR A 110 0.15 13.62 4.42
C THR A 110 1.59 14.15 4.47
N ASN A 111 2.46 13.51 5.24
CA ASN A 111 3.85 13.94 5.41
C ASN A 111 4.67 13.87 4.11
N ILE A 112 4.31 12.98 3.21
CA ILE A 112 4.96 12.86 1.88
C ILE A 112 4.20 13.61 0.77
N GLY A 113 3.22 14.47 1.12
CA GLY A 113 2.46 15.26 0.15
C GLY A 113 1.45 14.48 -0.70
N LEU A 114 1.08 13.26 -0.27
CA LEU A 114 0.18 12.36 -1.00
C LEU A 114 -1.15 12.12 -0.26
N SER A 115 -1.62 13.09 0.52
CA SER A 115 -2.84 12.98 1.34
C SER A 115 -4.08 12.57 0.52
N LYS A 116 -4.18 12.98 -0.75
CA LYS A 116 -5.30 12.60 -1.63
C LYS A 116 -5.39 11.09 -1.88
N TYR A 117 -4.27 10.37 -1.81
CA TYR A 117 -4.22 8.92 -1.97
C TYR A 117 -4.48 8.15 -0.65
N ALA A 118 -4.83 8.85 0.43
CA ALA A 118 -5.34 8.26 1.65
C ALA A 118 -6.87 8.17 1.59
N VAL A 119 -7.40 6.96 1.59
CA VAL A 119 -8.84 6.69 1.51
C VAL A 119 -9.31 6.04 2.78
N SER A 120 -10.19 6.71 3.53
CA SER A 120 -10.81 6.11 4.71
C SER A 120 -11.83 5.05 4.30
N ILE A 121 -11.61 3.80 4.71
CA ILE A 121 -12.59 2.72 4.45
C ILE A 121 -13.89 2.88 5.24
N LYS A 122 -13.99 3.88 6.10
CA LYS A 122 -15.19 4.22 6.88
C LYS A 122 -16.11 5.16 6.13
N GLU A 123 -15.61 5.83 5.10
CA GLU A 123 -16.39 6.79 4.32
C GLU A 123 -17.32 6.07 3.34
N THR A 124 -18.53 6.61 3.20
CA THR A 124 -19.43 6.20 2.13
C THR A 124 -18.78 6.54 0.79
N GLY A 125 -18.79 5.60 -0.17
CA GLY A 125 -18.18 5.82 -1.48
C GLY A 125 -16.68 5.57 -1.55
N PHE A 126 -16.07 4.96 -0.52
CA PHE A 126 -14.63 4.65 -0.55
C PHE A 126 -14.24 3.72 -1.71
N VAL A 127 -15.16 2.90 -2.19
CA VAL A 127 -14.94 2.01 -3.34
C VAL A 127 -14.73 2.84 -4.60
N GLU A 128 -15.66 3.74 -4.90
CA GLU A 128 -15.63 4.63 -6.05
C GLU A 128 -14.37 5.52 -6.01
N LYS A 129 -14.12 6.16 -4.86
CA LYS A 129 -12.93 6.98 -4.65
C LYS A 129 -11.63 6.19 -4.88
N THR A 130 -11.58 4.93 -4.44
CA THR A 130 -10.41 4.08 -4.68
C THR A 130 -10.21 3.79 -6.16
N LEU A 131 -11.28 3.49 -6.91
CA LEU A 131 -11.24 3.22 -8.34
C LEU A 131 -10.85 4.46 -9.15
N ASP A 132 -11.41 5.63 -8.81
CA ASP A 132 -11.03 6.91 -9.43
C ASP A 132 -9.53 7.21 -9.24
N LEU A 133 -8.98 6.90 -8.05
CA LEU A 133 -7.55 7.07 -7.80
C LEU A 133 -6.68 6.05 -8.55
N VAL A 134 -7.16 4.84 -8.77
CA VAL A 134 -6.47 3.86 -9.64
C VAL A 134 -6.39 4.39 -11.07
N ASP A 135 -7.50 4.89 -11.61
CA ASP A 135 -7.53 5.49 -12.94
C ASP A 135 -6.62 6.72 -13.03
N GLU A 136 -6.60 7.57 -12.00
CA GLU A 136 -5.69 8.71 -11.92
C GLU A 136 -4.22 8.28 -11.93
N ILE A 137 -3.85 7.25 -11.14
CA ILE A 137 -2.48 6.73 -11.13
C ILE A 137 -2.11 6.22 -12.51
N CYS A 138 -2.98 5.44 -13.17
CA CYS A 138 -2.71 4.91 -14.51
C CYS A 138 -2.52 6.03 -15.54
N ASN A 139 -3.32 7.09 -15.47
CA ASN A 139 -3.27 8.21 -16.42
C ASN A 139 -2.10 9.18 -16.16
N ASN A 140 -1.55 9.21 -14.95
CA ASN A 140 -0.51 10.15 -14.54
C ASN A 140 0.73 9.48 -13.94
N TYR A 141 0.99 8.24 -14.32
CA TYR A 141 1.97 7.35 -13.73
C TYR A 141 3.38 7.95 -13.67
N ASP A 142 3.90 8.40 -14.81
CA ASP A 142 5.28 8.90 -14.92
C ASP A 142 5.52 10.15 -14.05
N ASN A 143 4.55 11.06 -13.99
CA ASN A 143 4.64 12.23 -13.14
C ASN A 143 4.64 11.87 -11.66
N LEU A 144 3.80 10.91 -11.26
CA LEU A 144 3.74 10.46 -9.87
C LEU A 144 5.01 9.72 -9.46
N VAL A 145 5.54 8.85 -10.31
CA VAL A 145 6.82 8.17 -10.08
C VAL A 145 7.97 9.17 -9.99
N SER A 146 8.00 10.18 -10.85
CA SER A 146 9.02 11.25 -10.81
C SER A 146 8.92 12.05 -9.49
N TYR A 147 7.71 12.37 -9.04
CA TYR A 147 7.48 13.01 -7.76
C TYR A 147 7.98 12.17 -6.58
N LEU A 148 7.64 10.87 -6.55
CA LEU A 148 8.09 9.94 -5.51
C LEU A 148 9.61 9.82 -5.47
N LYS A 149 10.25 9.74 -6.63
CA LYS A 149 11.71 9.67 -6.74
C LYS A 149 12.38 10.90 -6.13
N LYS A 150 11.89 12.10 -6.44
CA LYS A 150 12.40 13.34 -5.86
C LYS A 150 12.26 13.34 -4.34
N ASN A 151 11.08 12.96 -3.81
CA ASN A 151 10.85 12.88 -2.38
C ASN A 151 11.80 11.89 -1.69
N ASN A 152 12.00 10.71 -2.27
CA ASN A 152 12.91 9.71 -1.71
C ASN A 152 14.37 10.19 -1.70
N GLU A 153 14.82 10.95 -2.70
CA GLU A 153 16.14 11.57 -2.72
C GLU A 153 16.28 12.60 -1.58
N GLU A 154 15.26 13.43 -1.35
CA GLU A 154 15.23 14.42 -0.27
C GLU A 154 15.27 13.74 1.11
N PHE A 155 14.41 12.74 1.36
CA PHE A 155 14.41 11.99 2.62
C PHE A 155 15.71 11.23 2.88
N SER A 156 16.32 10.68 1.84
CA SER A 156 17.61 10.00 1.95
C SER A 156 18.72 10.98 2.41
N LYS A 157 18.73 12.20 1.88
CA LYS A 157 19.65 13.26 2.27
C LYS A 157 19.44 13.68 3.72
N GLU A 158 18.21 13.98 4.12
CA GLU A 158 17.87 14.35 5.49
C GLU A 158 18.23 13.27 6.51
N SER A 159 17.95 12.00 6.16
CA SER A 159 18.32 10.86 7.02
C SER A 159 19.83 10.76 7.20
N LYS A 160 20.61 10.93 6.14
CA LYS A 160 22.07 10.91 6.20
C LYS A 160 22.62 12.04 7.07
N GLU A 161 22.08 13.25 6.91
CA GLU A 161 22.48 14.42 7.72
C GLU A 161 22.18 14.17 9.22
N ALA A 162 21.01 13.60 9.54
CA ALA A 162 20.66 13.25 10.91
C ALA A 162 21.61 12.18 11.51
N PHE A 163 21.95 11.15 10.75
CA PHE A 163 22.94 10.14 11.17
C PHE A 163 24.33 10.72 11.40
N ASP A 164 24.76 11.64 10.57
CA ASP A 164 26.08 12.30 10.70
C ASP A 164 26.10 13.19 11.95
N GLN A 165 25.01 13.86 12.30
CA GLN A 165 24.88 14.62 13.55
C GLN A 165 24.94 13.71 14.78
N ILE A 166 24.24 12.56 14.77
CA ILE A 166 24.29 11.58 15.86
C ILE A 166 25.73 11.06 16.06
N LYS A 167 26.41 10.69 14.96
CA LYS A 167 27.83 10.24 15.03
C LYS A 167 28.75 11.28 15.64
N LYS A 168 28.58 12.55 15.28
CA LYS A 168 29.37 13.64 15.87
C LYS A 168 29.14 13.77 17.36
N ALA A 169 27.86 13.68 17.80
CA ALA A 169 27.51 13.78 19.21
C ALA A 169 28.02 12.59 20.06
N LEU A 170 28.13 11.41 19.47
CA LEU A 170 28.65 10.21 20.15
C LEU A 170 30.20 10.19 20.27
N ASN A 171 30.89 10.95 19.42
CA ASN A 171 32.36 11.01 19.40
C ASN A 171 32.94 12.29 20.07
N SER A 172 32.07 13.11 20.64
CA SER A 172 32.40 14.30 21.45
C SER A 172 32.31 13.99 22.93
#